data_88d9cba0d3d81e0414a5853505a1f0ad
#
_entry.id   88d9cba0d3d81e0414a5853505a1f0ad
#
_cell.length_a   1.000
_cell.length_b   1.000
_cell.length_c   1.000
_cell.angle_alpha   90.00
_cell.angle_beta   90.00
_cell.angle_gamma   90.00
#
_symmetry.space_group_name_H-M   'P 1'
#
loop_
_entity.id
_entity.type
_entity.pdbx_description
1 polymer ?
#
loop_
_entity_poly.entity_id
_entity_poly.type
_entity_poly.pdbx_seq_one_letter_code
_entity_poly.pdbx_strand_id
1 'polypeptide(L)'
;MTEHTIGKICFIGGGNMARALIGGLQTNGYLMSDINVIEPEAEKRAQLNANFGVSVTEQLPSVAMADIVVLAVKPQQLRDLSIFLGSLLQKQLLISIAAGIRAKDIARWLGGYQSIIRVMPNTPAQIQLGVSALYAMPEVTQAQHVQAETILKAVGEILWLDEEAKMNAVTAISGSGPAYVFYFIEAMQQAALELGLNAEQAKTLSLQTFIGASKLAEQSHESPATLRSKVTSKGGTTEQAILTMESATVKSSIIKAAKAAAARSEELGDILGKD
;
A
#
# COMPACT_ATOMS: atom_id res chain seq x y z
N MET A 1 24.39 -2.95 18.69
CA MET A 1 23.12 -3.03 17.93
C MET A 1 23.11 -4.42 17.32
N THR A 2 22.30 -5.33 17.85
CA THR A 2 22.17 -6.67 17.31
C THR A 2 21.52 -6.54 15.92
N GLU A 3 22.27 -6.92 14.87
CA GLU A 3 21.74 -7.11 13.54
C GLU A 3 20.64 -8.19 13.64
N HIS A 4 19.40 -7.76 13.75
CA HIS A 4 18.27 -8.66 13.52
C HIS A 4 18.19 -8.86 12.00
N THR A 5 18.91 -9.86 11.52
CA THR A 5 18.70 -10.36 10.15
C THR A 5 17.26 -10.87 10.08
N ILE A 6 16.43 -10.20 9.29
CA ILE A 6 14.99 -10.53 9.11
C ILE A 6 14.86 -11.95 8.53
N GLY A 7 15.93 -12.50 7.93
CA GLY A 7 15.94 -13.72 7.15
C GLY A 7 15.92 -13.44 5.64
N LYS A 8 15.97 -14.46 4.81
CA LYS A 8 15.94 -14.36 3.35
C LYS A 8 14.53 -14.08 2.85
N ILE A 9 14.38 -13.13 1.94
CA ILE A 9 13.09 -12.74 1.38
C ILE A 9 13.00 -13.17 -0.08
N CYS A 10 11.90 -13.83 -0.44
CA CYS A 10 11.55 -14.14 -1.81
C CYS A 10 10.31 -13.36 -2.24
N PHE A 11 10.44 -12.47 -3.19
CA PHE A 11 9.30 -11.81 -3.84
C PHE A 11 8.82 -12.65 -5.02
N ILE A 12 7.52 -12.89 -5.10
CA ILE A 12 6.89 -13.48 -6.28
C ILE A 12 6.14 -12.37 -7.02
N GLY A 13 6.70 -11.97 -8.16
CA GLY A 13 6.32 -10.78 -8.91
C GLY A 13 7.23 -9.58 -8.67
N GLY A 14 7.73 -8.97 -9.75
CA GLY A 14 8.65 -7.82 -9.75
C GLY A 14 7.96 -6.50 -10.14
N GLY A 15 6.67 -6.34 -9.79
CA GLY A 15 5.88 -5.15 -10.09
C GLY A 15 6.26 -3.92 -9.24
N ASN A 16 5.54 -2.82 -9.44
CA ASN A 16 5.85 -1.52 -8.79
C ASN A 16 5.92 -1.60 -7.26
N MET A 17 5.01 -2.35 -6.62
CA MET A 17 5.01 -2.46 -5.15
C MET A 17 6.19 -3.32 -4.66
N ALA A 18 6.53 -4.40 -5.34
CA ALA A 18 7.73 -5.18 -5.02
C ALA A 18 9.00 -4.31 -5.15
N ARG A 19 9.12 -3.53 -6.23
CA ARG A 19 10.23 -2.57 -6.43
C ARG A 19 10.29 -1.52 -5.33
N ALA A 20 9.14 -1.00 -4.89
CA ALA A 20 9.08 -0.05 -3.78
C ALA A 20 9.59 -0.67 -2.48
N LEU A 21 9.13 -1.87 -2.14
CA LEU A 21 9.57 -2.60 -0.93
C LEU A 21 11.08 -2.91 -0.99
N ILE A 22 11.57 -3.42 -2.10
CA ILE A 22 12.99 -3.72 -2.31
C ILE A 22 13.85 -2.45 -2.19
N GLY A 23 13.42 -1.35 -2.83
CA GLY A 23 14.12 -0.06 -2.73
C GLY A 23 14.12 0.51 -1.31
N GLY A 24 13.00 0.40 -0.59
CA GLY A 24 12.92 0.78 0.81
C GLY A 24 13.84 -0.06 1.71
N LEU A 25 13.87 -1.37 1.53
CA LEU A 25 14.78 -2.28 2.22
C LEU A 25 16.25 -1.92 1.94
N GLN A 26 16.60 -1.65 0.68
CA GLN A 26 17.94 -1.24 0.28
C GLN A 26 18.36 0.06 0.99
N THR A 27 17.50 1.06 1.00
CA THR A 27 17.77 2.35 1.68
C THR A 27 17.97 2.18 3.18
N ASN A 28 17.30 1.19 3.79
CA ASN A 28 17.43 0.87 5.21
C ASN A 28 18.58 -0.13 5.52
N GLY A 29 19.45 -0.40 4.53
CA GLY A 29 20.68 -1.20 4.72
C GLY A 29 20.46 -2.70 4.74
N TYR A 30 19.33 -3.20 4.23
CA TYR A 30 19.11 -4.64 4.08
C TYR A 30 20.00 -5.22 2.98
N LEU A 31 20.56 -6.42 3.21
CA LEU A 31 21.45 -7.07 2.25
C LEU A 31 20.69 -7.53 1.01
N MET A 32 20.97 -6.95 -0.14
CA MET A 32 20.31 -7.30 -1.40
C MET A 32 20.60 -8.72 -1.86
N SER A 33 21.69 -9.33 -1.41
CA SER A 33 21.99 -10.76 -1.62
C SER A 33 21.01 -11.71 -0.95
N ASP A 34 20.29 -11.25 0.07
CA ASP A 34 19.29 -12.02 0.79
C ASP A 34 17.88 -11.84 0.21
N ILE A 35 17.76 -11.07 -0.88
CA ILE A 35 16.53 -10.91 -1.64
C ILE A 35 16.62 -11.68 -2.96
N ASN A 36 15.62 -12.54 -3.17
CA ASN A 36 15.37 -13.19 -4.46
C ASN A 36 14.03 -12.74 -5.02
N VAL A 37 13.95 -12.52 -6.33
CA VAL A 37 12.70 -12.16 -7.01
C VAL A 37 12.39 -13.18 -8.09
N ILE A 38 11.22 -13.79 -7.98
CA ILE A 38 10.68 -14.69 -9.01
C ILE A 38 9.81 -13.84 -9.95
N GLU A 39 10.26 -13.70 -11.19
CA GLU A 39 9.60 -12.90 -12.23
C GLU A 39 9.70 -13.63 -13.57
N PRO A 40 8.59 -13.95 -14.25
CA PRO A 40 8.64 -14.68 -15.52
C PRO A 40 9.23 -13.87 -16.67
N GLU A 41 9.08 -12.53 -16.66
CA GLU A 41 9.54 -11.67 -17.75
C GLU A 41 11.05 -11.39 -17.66
N ALA A 42 11.83 -11.84 -18.63
CA ALA A 42 13.30 -11.70 -18.65
C ALA A 42 13.76 -10.24 -18.57
N GLU A 43 13.07 -9.32 -19.24
CA GLU A 43 13.40 -7.90 -19.22
C GLU A 43 13.23 -7.30 -17.83
N LYS A 44 12.13 -7.64 -17.13
CA LYS A 44 11.90 -7.20 -15.75
C LYS A 44 12.94 -7.77 -14.80
N ARG A 45 13.34 -9.04 -14.97
CA ARG A 45 14.43 -9.65 -14.19
C ARG A 45 15.74 -8.85 -14.37
N ALA A 46 16.11 -8.55 -15.62
CA ALA A 46 17.31 -7.77 -15.89
C ALA A 46 17.28 -6.38 -15.24
N GLN A 47 16.13 -5.69 -15.32
CA GLN A 47 15.94 -4.38 -14.66
C GLN A 47 16.02 -4.46 -13.14
N LEU A 48 15.44 -5.49 -12.51
CA LEU A 48 15.49 -5.68 -11.06
C LEU A 48 16.92 -5.92 -10.57
N ASN A 49 17.65 -6.79 -11.24
CA ASN A 49 19.05 -7.05 -10.93
C ASN A 49 19.91 -5.79 -11.13
N ALA A 50 19.77 -5.09 -12.26
CA ALA A 50 20.53 -3.87 -12.55
C ALA A 50 20.26 -2.74 -11.56
N ASN A 51 18.99 -2.55 -11.15
CA ASN A 51 18.61 -1.42 -10.29
C ASN A 51 18.88 -1.69 -8.81
N PHE A 52 18.77 -2.93 -8.34
CA PHE A 52 18.82 -3.26 -6.92
C PHE A 52 19.92 -4.25 -6.54
N GLY A 53 20.52 -4.97 -7.51
CA GLY A 53 21.52 -6.01 -7.21
C GLY A 53 20.94 -7.27 -6.58
N VAL A 54 19.62 -7.47 -6.64
CA VAL A 54 18.93 -8.65 -6.10
C VAL A 54 19.10 -9.87 -7.01
N SER A 55 19.00 -11.07 -6.41
CA SER A 55 18.92 -12.32 -7.19
C SER A 55 17.57 -12.39 -7.91
N VAL A 56 17.56 -12.89 -9.13
CA VAL A 56 16.35 -13.00 -9.95
C VAL A 56 16.25 -14.37 -10.61
N THR A 57 15.05 -14.92 -10.70
CA THR A 57 14.81 -16.21 -11.36
C THR A 57 13.37 -16.27 -11.89
N GLU A 58 13.09 -17.23 -12.76
CA GLU A 58 11.72 -17.60 -13.15
C GLU A 58 11.23 -18.87 -12.43
N GLN A 59 12.11 -19.52 -11.67
CA GLN A 59 11.85 -20.83 -11.09
C GLN A 59 11.17 -20.72 -9.72
N LEU A 60 9.90 -21.12 -9.65
CA LEU A 60 9.09 -21.09 -8.43
C LEU A 60 9.68 -21.92 -7.26
N PRO A 61 10.30 -23.10 -7.46
CA PRO A 61 10.90 -23.85 -6.36
C PRO A 61 11.96 -23.11 -5.52
N SER A 62 12.50 -21.99 -6.03
CA SER A 62 13.45 -21.17 -5.28
C SER A 62 12.87 -20.56 -3.99
N VAL A 63 11.54 -20.53 -3.83
CA VAL A 63 10.86 -20.08 -2.58
C VAL A 63 11.29 -20.92 -1.37
N ALA A 64 11.68 -22.18 -1.56
CA ALA A 64 12.10 -23.07 -0.47
C ALA A 64 13.36 -22.58 0.27
N MET A 65 14.14 -21.70 -0.35
CA MET A 65 15.36 -21.11 0.22
C MET A 65 15.10 -19.85 1.05
N ALA A 66 13.87 -19.36 1.08
CA ALA A 66 13.49 -18.13 1.79
C ALA A 66 12.90 -18.45 3.17
N ASP A 67 13.00 -17.46 4.06
CA ASP A 67 12.28 -17.43 5.35
C ASP A 67 10.94 -16.72 5.22
N ILE A 68 10.87 -15.76 4.29
CA ILE A 68 9.71 -14.93 4.03
C ILE A 68 9.40 -14.93 2.52
N VAL A 69 8.14 -15.14 2.18
CA VAL A 69 7.65 -15.09 0.80
C VAL A 69 6.64 -13.96 0.67
N VAL A 70 6.90 -13.01 -0.23
CA VAL A 70 6.00 -11.87 -0.51
C VAL A 70 5.28 -12.10 -1.83
N LEU A 71 3.97 -12.28 -1.77
CA LEU A 71 3.09 -12.42 -2.95
C LEU A 71 2.78 -11.04 -3.51
N ALA A 72 3.48 -10.66 -4.57
CA ALA A 72 3.40 -9.35 -5.24
C ALA A 72 2.87 -9.46 -6.68
N VAL A 73 2.10 -10.50 -6.97
CA VAL A 73 1.42 -10.71 -8.25
C VAL A 73 0.05 -10.03 -8.28
N LYS A 74 -0.54 -9.89 -9.46
CA LYS A 74 -1.91 -9.38 -9.61
C LYS A 74 -2.90 -10.34 -8.93
N PRO A 75 -3.98 -9.83 -8.31
CA PRO A 75 -4.97 -10.66 -7.62
C PRO A 75 -5.51 -11.82 -8.47
N GLN A 76 -5.71 -11.61 -9.77
CA GLN A 76 -6.22 -12.62 -10.71
C GLN A 76 -5.28 -13.82 -10.91
N GLN A 77 -3.99 -13.66 -10.61
CA GLN A 77 -2.98 -14.72 -10.75
C GLN A 77 -2.76 -15.47 -9.43
N LEU A 78 -3.28 -14.95 -8.32
CA LEU A 78 -2.91 -15.42 -6.98
C LEU A 78 -3.42 -16.83 -6.69
N ARG A 79 -4.62 -17.16 -7.15
CA ARG A 79 -5.21 -18.49 -6.92
C ARG A 79 -4.35 -19.60 -7.52
N ASP A 80 -4.07 -19.53 -8.81
CA ASP A 80 -3.32 -20.56 -9.52
C ASP A 80 -1.89 -20.66 -8.96
N LEU A 81 -1.27 -19.53 -8.69
CA LEU A 81 0.04 -19.47 -8.04
C LEU A 81 0.02 -20.16 -6.67
N SER A 82 -0.99 -19.89 -5.82
CA SER A 82 -1.09 -20.44 -4.48
C SER A 82 -1.24 -21.97 -4.49
N ILE A 83 -1.99 -22.51 -5.43
CA ILE A 83 -2.13 -23.97 -5.58
C ILE A 83 -0.77 -24.63 -5.82
N PHE A 84 0.08 -24.05 -6.68
CA PHE A 84 1.44 -24.58 -6.90
C PHE A 84 2.36 -24.36 -5.70
N LEU A 85 2.23 -23.23 -5.00
CA LEU A 85 3.05 -22.92 -3.83
C LEU A 85 2.77 -23.84 -2.64
N GLY A 86 1.56 -24.35 -2.49
CA GLY A 86 1.16 -25.14 -1.33
C GLY A 86 2.07 -26.34 -1.06
N SER A 87 2.63 -26.96 -2.11
CA SER A 87 3.57 -28.07 -1.97
C SER A 87 5.04 -27.65 -1.70
N LEU A 88 5.36 -26.37 -1.87
CA LEU A 88 6.71 -25.84 -1.71
C LEU A 88 6.94 -25.14 -0.37
N LEU A 89 5.87 -24.62 0.24
CA LEU A 89 5.94 -23.94 1.53
C LEU A 89 6.04 -24.97 2.68
N GLN A 90 6.84 -24.63 3.67
CA GLN A 90 7.03 -25.44 4.89
C GLN A 90 6.75 -24.59 6.15
N LYS A 91 7.59 -23.61 6.43
CA LYS A 91 7.58 -22.77 7.64
C LYS A 91 7.72 -21.27 7.34
N GLN A 92 7.78 -20.89 6.07
CA GLN A 92 7.98 -19.52 5.65
C GLN A 92 6.85 -18.62 6.14
N LEU A 93 7.16 -17.39 6.50
CA LEU A 93 6.11 -16.36 6.60
C LEU A 93 5.65 -15.99 5.19
N LEU A 94 4.35 -16.08 4.93
CA LEU A 94 3.75 -15.60 3.70
C LEU A 94 3.13 -14.22 3.89
N ILE A 95 3.58 -13.24 3.13
CA ILE A 95 3.03 -11.89 3.12
C ILE A 95 2.32 -11.67 1.78
N SER A 96 1.01 -11.44 1.80
CA SER A 96 0.26 -11.11 0.59
C SER A 96 -0.06 -9.62 0.54
N ILE A 97 0.38 -8.95 -0.54
CA ILE A 97 0.04 -7.55 -0.84
C ILE A 97 -1.03 -7.43 -1.92
N ALA A 98 -1.70 -8.53 -2.27
CA ALA A 98 -2.74 -8.57 -3.29
C ALA A 98 -4.05 -7.94 -2.77
N ALA A 99 -4.53 -6.91 -3.46
CA ALA A 99 -5.79 -6.26 -3.10
C ALA A 99 -6.99 -7.20 -3.28
N GLY A 100 -7.96 -7.15 -2.36
CA GLY A 100 -9.23 -7.86 -2.46
C GLY A 100 -9.21 -9.33 -2.04
N ILE A 101 -8.07 -10.03 -2.06
CA ILE A 101 -7.99 -11.46 -1.69
C ILE A 101 -7.86 -11.61 -0.17
N ARG A 102 -8.70 -12.44 0.42
CA ARG A 102 -8.71 -12.71 1.86
C ARG A 102 -7.64 -13.73 2.26
N ALA A 103 -7.08 -13.60 3.44
CA ALA A 103 -6.09 -14.54 3.97
C ALA A 103 -6.63 -15.97 4.03
N LYS A 104 -7.90 -16.15 4.41
CA LYS A 104 -8.57 -17.46 4.43
C LYS A 104 -8.66 -18.12 3.05
N ASP A 105 -8.83 -17.34 1.97
CA ASP A 105 -8.91 -17.86 0.62
C ASP A 105 -7.52 -18.29 0.14
N ILE A 106 -6.49 -17.49 0.45
CA ILE A 106 -5.08 -17.86 0.22
C ILE A 106 -4.72 -19.14 0.98
N ALA A 107 -5.08 -19.23 2.26
CA ALA A 107 -4.85 -20.41 3.09
C ALA A 107 -5.48 -21.68 2.48
N ARG A 108 -6.71 -21.57 2.00
CA ARG A 108 -7.43 -22.67 1.32
C ARG A 108 -6.70 -23.13 0.07
N TRP A 109 -6.30 -22.20 -0.80
CA TRP A 109 -5.58 -22.52 -2.05
C TRP A 109 -4.19 -23.12 -1.80
N LEU A 110 -3.58 -22.78 -0.67
CA LEU A 110 -2.29 -23.34 -0.20
C LEU A 110 -2.43 -24.68 0.52
N GLY A 111 -3.62 -25.30 0.50
CA GLY A 111 -3.83 -26.57 1.19
C GLY A 111 -3.90 -26.48 2.72
N GLY A 112 -4.30 -25.35 3.26
CA GLY A 112 -4.48 -25.11 4.69
C GLY A 112 -3.30 -24.40 5.37
N TYR A 113 -2.40 -23.79 4.62
CA TYR A 113 -1.27 -23.03 5.17
C TYR A 113 -1.75 -21.83 5.99
N GLN A 114 -1.22 -21.63 7.21
CA GLN A 114 -1.75 -20.65 8.16
C GLN A 114 -0.79 -19.51 8.51
N SER A 115 0.50 -19.61 8.18
CA SER A 115 1.47 -18.55 8.48
C SER A 115 1.38 -17.41 7.45
N ILE A 116 0.26 -16.70 7.46
CA ILE A 116 -0.10 -15.68 6.45
C ILE A 116 -0.36 -14.33 7.12
N ILE A 117 0.29 -13.31 6.59
CA ILE A 117 -0.04 -11.90 6.85
C ILE A 117 -0.57 -11.28 5.56
N ARG A 118 -1.80 -10.77 5.62
CA ARG A 118 -2.38 -9.96 4.56
C ARG A 118 -2.02 -8.50 4.78
N VAL A 119 -1.57 -7.82 3.73
CA VAL A 119 -1.13 -6.42 3.79
C VAL A 119 -1.83 -5.62 2.70
N MET A 120 -2.26 -4.42 3.03
CA MET A 120 -2.73 -3.43 2.07
C MET A 120 -1.83 -2.21 2.12
N PRO A 121 -0.80 -2.13 1.26
CA PRO A 121 0.04 -0.96 1.09
C PRO A 121 -0.63 0.07 0.18
N ASN A 122 0.03 1.21 -0.03
CA ASN A 122 -0.40 2.20 -1.02
C ASN A 122 0.78 2.74 -1.85
N THR A 123 0.48 3.43 -2.94
CA THR A 123 1.48 3.87 -3.92
C THR A 123 2.54 4.85 -3.40
N PRO A 124 2.31 5.72 -2.38
CA PRO A 124 3.38 6.53 -1.80
C PRO A 124 4.54 5.73 -1.17
N ALA A 125 4.39 4.42 -0.99
CA ALA A 125 5.49 3.51 -0.66
C ALA A 125 6.70 3.65 -1.61
N GLN A 126 6.48 4.05 -2.88
CA GLN A 126 7.55 4.29 -3.85
C GLN A 126 8.54 5.40 -3.45
N ILE A 127 8.12 6.28 -2.58
CA ILE A 127 8.94 7.38 -2.03
C ILE A 127 9.07 7.27 -0.50
N GLN A 128 8.84 6.08 0.07
CA GLN A 128 8.91 5.77 1.50
C GLN A 128 7.96 6.61 2.39
N LEU A 129 6.89 7.10 1.81
CA LEU A 129 5.80 7.82 2.48
C LEU A 129 4.48 7.05 2.37
N GLY A 130 4.56 5.72 2.29
CA GLY A 130 3.40 4.85 2.25
C GLY A 130 2.77 4.66 3.61
N VAL A 131 1.58 4.05 3.60
CA VAL A 131 0.98 3.45 4.78
C VAL A 131 0.51 2.04 4.41
N SER A 132 0.82 1.07 5.27
CA SER A 132 0.44 -0.32 5.09
C SER A 132 -0.38 -0.80 6.27
N ALA A 133 -1.58 -1.32 6.02
CA ALA A 133 -2.32 -2.04 7.04
C ALA A 133 -2.02 -3.54 6.96
N LEU A 134 -1.84 -4.18 8.11
CA LEU A 134 -1.48 -5.58 8.25
C LEU A 134 -2.56 -6.32 9.04
N TYR A 135 -2.91 -7.51 8.59
CA TYR A 135 -3.73 -8.47 9.33
C TYR A 135 -3.01 -9.82 9.35
N ALA A 136 -2.80 -10.39 10.52
CA ALA A 136 -2.17 -11.69 10.69
C ALA A 136 -3.21 -12.77 10.96
N MET A 137 -3.05 -13.95 10.35
CA MET A 137 -3.80 -15.13 10.77
C MET A 137 -3.33 -15.60 12.16
N PRO A 138 -4.16 -16.34 12.92
CA PRO A 138 -3.89 -16.67 14.32
C PRO A 138 -2.58 -17.47 14.57
N GLU A 139 -2.11 -18.22 13.60
CA GLU A 139 -0.91 -19.06 13.70
C GLU A 139 0.40 -18.28 13.44
N VAL A 140 0.31 -17.01 13.09
CA VAL A 140 1.49 -16.15 12.85
C VAL A 140 2.17 -15.86 14.19
N THR A 141 3.45 -16.20 14.29
CA THR A 141 4.23 -16.01 15.52
C THR A 141 4.64 -14.55 15.73
N GLN A 142 5.00 -14.20 16.97
CA GLN A 142 5.51 -12.86 17.29
C GLN A 142 6.79 -12.51 16.50
N ALA A 143 7.67 -13.47 16.24
CA ALA A 143 8.84 -13.26 15.41
C ALA A 143 8.46 -12.88 13.97
N GLN A 144 7.43 -13.53 13.42
CA GLN A 144 6.91 -13.24 12.08
C GLN A 144 6.21 -11.88 12.01
N HIS A 145 5.55 -11.45 13.09
CA HIS A 145 5.05 -10.06 13.18
C HIS A 145 6.20 -9.07 13.03
N VAL A 146 7.28 -9.23 13.77
CA VAL A 146 8.47 -8.35 13.71
C VAL A 146 9.10 -8.36 12.31
N GLN A 147 9.17 -9.53 11.67
CA GLN A 147 9.68 -9.64 10.29
C GLN A 147 8.82 -8.83 9.31
N ALA A 148 7.50 -8.98 9.35
CA ALA A 148 6.59 -8.24 8.50
C ALA A 148 6.67 -6.72 8.76
N GLU A 149 6.70 -6.30 10.02
CA GLU A 149 6.86 -4.89 10.39
C GLU A 149 8.13 -4.29 9.79
N THR A 150 9.26 -4.99 9.90
CA THR A 150 10.54 -4.50 9.39
C THR A 150 10.49 -4.29 7.88
N ILE A 151 9.87 -5.21 7.14
CA ILE A 151 9.72 -5.09 5.69
C ILE A 151 8.82 -3.90 5.32
N LEU A 152 7.69 -3.74 6.00
CA LEU A 152 6.71 -2.73 5.62
C LEU A 152 7.07 -1.33 6.13
N LYS A 153 7.74 -1.20 7.28
CA LYS A 153 8.29 0.07 7.78
C LYS A 153 9.37 0.66 6.88
N ALA A 154 10.02 -0.16 6.07
CA ALA A 154 10.98 0.32 5.07
C ALA A 154 10.37 1.26 4.01
N VAL A 155 9.05 1.27 3.86
CA VAL A 155 8.35 2.09 2.87
C VAL A 155 7.32 3.05 3.46
N GLY A 156 7.26 3.20 4.78
CA GLY A 156 6.38 4.17 5.46
C GLY A 156 5.77 3.62 6.75
N GLU A 157 4.63 4.17 7.14
CA GLU A 157 3.94 3.82 8.37
C GLU A 157 3.19 2.50 8.26
N ILE A 158 3.00 1.83 9.40
CA ILE A 158 2.22 0.59 9.48
C ILE A 158 1.14 0.69 10.55
N LEU A 159 0.06 -0.06 10.35
CA LEU A 159 -0.94 -0.30 11.38
C LEU A 159 -1.42 -1.75 11.34
N TRP A 160 -1.64 -2.33 12.52
CA TRP A 160 -2.22 -3.66 12.65
C TRP A 160 -3.74 -3.58 12.76
N LEU A 161 -4.41 -4.52 12.11
CA LEU A 161 -5.85 -4.71 12.22
C LEU A 161 -6.15 -5.93 13.08
N ASP A 162 -7.11 -5.80 13.96
CA ASP A 162 -7.68 -6.87 14.79
C ASP A 162 -8.63 -7.78 14.01
N GLU A 163 -9.26 -7.25 12.93
CA GLU A 163 -10.22 -7.97 12.08
C GLU A 163 -9.89 -7.79 10.61
N GLU A 164 -9.83 -8.89 9.85
CA GLU A 164 -9.57 -8.84 8.41
C GLU A 164 -10.61 -8.02 7.63
N ALA A 165 -11.88 -8.02 8.07
CA ALA A 165 -12.97 -7.28 7.43
C ALA A 165 -12.69 -5.77 7.30
N LYS A 166 -11.92 -5.19 8.25
CA LYS A 166 -11.50 -3.79 8.22
C LYS A 166 -10.57 -3.45 7.04
N MET A 167 -9.98 -4.47 6.39
CA MET A 167 -9.13 -4.29 5.21
C MET A 167 -9.87 -3.64 4.02
N ASN A 168 -11.20 -3.81 3.92
CA ASN A 168 -12.00 -3.15 2.89
C ASN A 168 -12.05 -1.62 3.11
N ALA A 169 -12.19 -1.19 4.36
CA ALA A 169 -12.14 0.23 4.71
C ALA A 169 -10.73 0.81 4.47
N VAL A 170 -9.67 0.06 4.82
CA VAL A 170 -8.29 0.45 4.52
C VAL A 170 -8.08 0.62 3.03
N THR A 171 -8.55 -0.33 2.21
CA THR A 171 -8.45 -0.26 0.76
C THR A 171 -9.12 1.01 0.22
N ALA A 172 -10.29 1.36 0.74
CA ALA A 172 -11.02 2.56 0.33
C ALA A 172 -10.30 3.85 0.77
N ILE A 173 -9.73 3.91 1.98
CA ILE A 173 -9.16 5.14 2.55
C ILE A 173 -7.71 5.35 2.12
N SER A 174 -6.85 4.34 2.28
CA SER A 174 -5.42 4.48 2.00
C SER A 174 -4.99 3.85 0.67
N GLY A 175 -5.58 2.73 0.28
CA GLY A 175 -5.27 2.09 -1.00
C GLY A 175 -5.70 2.93 -2.20
N SER A 176 -6.96 3.37 -2.20
CA SER A 176 -7.54 4.25 -3.22
C SER A 176 -7.26 5.74 -2.97
N GLY A 177 -6.94 6.11 -1.74
CA GLY A 177 -6.74 7.49 -1.28
C GLY A 177 -5.79 8.34 -2.13
N PRO A 178 -4.65 7.84 -2.59
CA PRO A 178 -3.77 8.61 -3.48
C PRO A 178 -4.48 9.13 -4.73
N ALA A 179 -5.39 8.35 -5.32
CA ALA A 179 -6.17 8.80 -6.48
C ALA A 179 -7.11 9.96 -6.12
N TYR A 180 -7.67 9.98 -4.90
CA TYR A 180 -8.50 11.10 -4.44
C TYR A 180 -7.68 12.38 -4.28
N VAL A 181 -6.49 12.25 -3.72
CA VAL A 181 -5.56 13.39 -3.58
C VAL A 181 -5.18 13.95 -4.95
N PHE A 182 -4.85 13.08 -5.92
CA PHE A 182 -4.54 13.52 -7.28
C PHE A 182 -5.73 14.21 -7.95
N TYR A 183 -6.95 13.70 -7.76
CA TYR A 183 -8.17 14.32 -8.26
C TYR A 183 -8.39 15.73 -7.68
N PHE A 184 -8.16 15.94 -6.39
CA PHE A 184 -8.22 17.27 -5.78
C PHE A 184 -7.12 18.20 -6.26
N ILE A 185 -5.89 17.70 -6.43
CA ILE A 185 -4.78 18.50 -6.99
C ILE A 185 -5.13 18.95 -8.41
N GLU A 186 -5.67 18.04 -9.24
CA GLU A 186 -6.12 18.32 -10.61
C GLU A 186 -7.19 19.43 -10.62
N ALA A 187 -8.22 19.32 -9.78
CA ALA A 187 -9.27 20.31 -9.67
C ALA A 187 -8.74 21.70 -9.25
N MET A 188 -7.79 21.74 -8.30
CA MET A 188 -7.17 23.00 -7.89
C MET A 188 -6.28 23.61 -8.97
N GLN A 189 -5.57 22.78 -9.74
CA GLN A 189 -4.79 23.27 -10.89
C GLN A 189 -5.69 23.86 -11.95
N GLN A 190 -6.80 23.20 -12.27
CA GLN A 190 -7.78 23.70 -13.23
C GLN A 190 -8.38 25.06 -12.78
N ALA A 191 -8.76 25.16 -11.51
CA ALA A 191 -9.27 26.42 -10.94
C ALA A 191 -8.23 27.54 -11.02
N ALA A 192 -6.96 27.23 -10.75
CA ALA A 192 -5.87 28.21 -10.83
C ALA A 192 -5.68 28.75 -12.26
N LEU A 193 -5.78 27.88 -13.28
CA LEU A 193 -5.74 28.29 -14.70
C LEU A 193 -6.92 29.18 -15.06
N GLU A 194 -8.13 28.85 -14.63
CA GLU A 194 -9.34 29.65 -14.87
C GLU A 194 -9.30 31.01 -14.17
N LEU A 195 -8.55 31.11 -13.06
CA LEU A 195 -8.29 32.36 -12.35
C LEU A 195 -7.15 33.20 -12.97
N GLY A 196 -6.56 32.74 -14.10
CA GLY A 196 -5.55 33.49 -14.85
C GLY A 196 -4.10 33.21 -14.47
N LEU A 197 -3.82 32.16 -13.65
CA LEU A 197 -2.45 31.74 -13.39
C LEU A 197 -1.94 30.90 -14.56
N ASN A 198 -0.61 30.91 -14.79
CA ASN A 198 -0.01 30.02 -15.77
C ASN A 198 0.14 28.58 -15.23
N ALA A 199 0.44 27.61 -16.09
CA ALA A 199 0.49 26.20 -15.76
C ALA A 199 1.55 25.87 -14.66
N GLU A 200 2.70 26.54 -14.66
CA GLU A 200 3.74 26.34 -13.66
C GLU A 200 3.31 26.87 -12.28
N GLN A 201 2.69 28.05 -12.24
CA GLN A 201 2.11 28.63 -11.04
C GLN A 201 0.98 27.75 -10.47
N ALA A 202 0.06 27.28 -11.33
CA ALA A 202 -1.04 26.41 -10.97
C ALA A 202 -0.51 25.11 -10.36
N LYS A 203 0.46 24.45 -10.99
CA LYS A 203 1.10 23.23 -10.50
C LYS A 203 1.77 23.46 -9.14
N THR A 204 2.61 24.47 -9.04
CA THR A 204 3.40 24.74 -7.82
C THR A 204 2.50 25.05 -6.63
N LEU A 205 1.54 25.99 -6.81
CA LEU A 205 0.65 26.40 -5.72
C LEU A 205 -0.24 25.26 -5.26
N SER A 206 -0.86 24.52 -6.17
CA SER A 206 -1.73 23.39 -5.80
C SER A 206 -0.95 22.33 -5.06
N LEU A 207 0.19 21.87 -5.61
CA LEU A 207 0.96 20.79 -5.01
C LEU A 207 1.53 21.17 -3.64
N GLN A 208 2.15 22.36 -3.52
CA GLN A 208 2.75 22.80 -2.25
C GLN A 208 1.70 23.07 -1.17
N THR A 209 0.49 23.46 -1.55
CA THR A 209 -0.64 23.63 -0.62
C THR A 209 -1.03 22.27 -0.01
N PHE A 210 -1.18 21.21 -0.82
CA PHE A 210 -1.50 19.87 -0.30
C PHE A 210 -0.38 19.34 0.59
N ILE A 211 0.88 19.44 0.15
CA ILE A 211 2.04 18.97 0.93
C ILE A 211 2.10 19.71 2.27
N GLY A 212 2.03 21.03 2.25
CA GLY A 212 2.15 21.86 3.45
C GLY A 212 1.00 21.65 4.44
N ALA A 213 -0.24 21.63 3.94
CA ALA A 213 -1.41 21.41 4.80
C ALA A 213 -1.43 20.00 5.42
N SER A 214 -1.06 18.97 4.65
CA SER A 214 -0.95 17.61 5.16
C SER A 214 0.14 17.48 6.22
N LYS A 215 1.31 18.11 6.00
CA LYS A 215 2.42 18.11 6.95
C LYS A 215 2.08 18.87 8.23
N LEU A 216 1.35 19.99 8.10
CA LEU A 216 0.87 20.75 9.26
C LEU A 216 -0.12 19.90 10.08
N ALA A 217 -1.02 19.18 9.41
CA ALA A 217 -1.99 18.30 10.09
C ALA A 217 -1.29 17.12 10.80
N GLU A 218 -0.26 16.53 10.18
CA GLU A 218 0.52 15.44 10.75
C GLU A 218 1.26 15.87 12.03
N GLN A 219 1.83 17.10 12.04
CA GLN A 219 2.58 17.64 13.18
C GLN A 219 1.70 18.21 14.29
N SER A 220 0.40 18.37 14.03
CA SER A 220 -0.54 18.97 14.97
C SER A 220 -1.25 17.90 15.81
N HIS A 221 -1.53 18.22 17.08
CA HIS A 221 -2.42 17.43 17.93
C HIS A 221 -3.90 17.83 17.76
N GLU A 222 -4.21 18.83 16.92
CA GLU A 222 -5.55 19.34 16.74
C GLU A 222 -6.29 18.58 15.62
N SER A 223 -7.61 18.53 15.75
CA SER A 223 -8.42 17.90 14.70
C SER A 223 -8.34 18.68 13.37
N PRO A 224 -8.50 18.02 12.21
CA PRO A 224 -8.58 18.71 10.93
C PRO A 224 -9.68 19.78 10.88
N ALA A 225 -10.78 19.60 11.61
CA ALA A 225 -11.84 20.58 11.72
C ALA A 225 -11.36 21.85 12.44
N THR A 226 -10.58 21.69 13.51
CA THR A 226 -9.97 22.82 14.25
C THR A 226 -8.94 23.55 13.39
N LEU A 227 -8.06 22.81 12.70
CA LEU A 227 -7.07 23.41 11.80
C LEU A 227 -7.77 24.23 10.68
N ARG A 228 -8.83 23.68 10.09
CA ARG A 228 -9.64 24.38 9.10
C ARG A 228 -10.24 25.67 9.68
N SER A 229 -10.81 25.64 10.88
CA SER A 229 -11.41 26.84 11.48
C SER A 229 -10.38 27.96 11.74
N LYS A 230 -9.15 27.62 12.09
CA LYS A 230 -8.07 28.59 12.32
C LYS A 230 -7.64 29.37 11.07
N VAL A 231 -7.83 28.78 9.90
CA VAL A 231 -7.54 29.43 8.61
C VAL A 231 -8.79 29.98 7.91
N THR A 232 -9.94 30.02 8.63
CA THR A 232 -11.23 30.46 8.09
C THR A 232 -11.71 31.68 8.90
N SER A 233 -11.26 32.86 8.49
CA SER A 233 -11.70 34.11 9.13
C SER A 233 -13.09 34.51 8.65
N LYS A 234 -13.88 35.09 9.56
CA LYS A 234 -15.26 35.58 9.26
C LYS A 234 -15.22 36.66 8.17
N GLY A 235 -16.05 36.49 7.14
CA GLY A 235 -16.10 37.38 5.98
C GLY A 235 -14.92 37.26 5.02
N GLY A 236 -14.01 36.28 5.23
CA GLY A 236 -12.82 36.08 4.41
C GLY A 236 -13.07 35.20 3.19
N THR A 237 -12.06 35.13 2.32
CA THR A 237 -12.08 34.32 1.08
C THR A 237 -12.23 32.83 1.38
N THR A 238 -11.57 32.34 2.44
CA THR A 238 -11.65 30.94 2.86
C THR A 238 -13.07 30.57 3.32
N GLU A 239 -13.74 31.44 4.09
CA GLU A 239 -15.13 31.21 4.50
C GLU A 239 -16.04 31.06 3.29
N GLN A 240 -15.93 31.97 2.31
CA GLN A 240 -16.74 31.91 1.09
C GLN A 240 -16.49 30.62 0.30
N ALA A 241 -15.24 30.16 0.19
CA ALA A 241 -14.90 28.92 -0.48
C ALA A 241 -15.50 27.69 0.27
N ILE A 242 -15.38 27.65 1.60
CA ILE A 242 -15.93 26.55 2.42
C ILE A 242 -17.46 26.52 2.31
N LEU A 243 -18.14 27.65 2.39
CA LEU A 243 -19.60 27.72 2.20
C LEU A 243 -20.04 27.19 0.84
N THR A 244 -19.30 27.51 -0.21
CA THR A 244 -19.55 26.98 -1.56
C THR A 244 -19.38 25.45 -1.62
N MET A 245 -18.32 24.90 -1.02
CA MET A 245 -18.11 23.44 -0.95
C MET A 245 -19.19 22.74 -0.10
N GLU A 246 -19.63 23.36 0.99
CA GLU A 246 -20.69 22.81 1.84
C GLU A 246 -22.05 22.80 1.13
N SER A 247 -22.40 23.89 0.41
CA SER A 247 -23.62 23.96 -0.39
C SER A 247 -23.62 22.92 -1.52
N ALA A 248 -22.45 22.67 -2.11
CA ALA A 248 -22.25 21.63 -3.13
C ALA A 248 -22.09 20.20 -2.53
N THR A 249 -22.26 20.04 -1.23
CA THR A 249 -22.21 18.74 -0.53
C THR A 249 -20.90 17.94 -0.75
N VAL A 250 -19.76 18.62 -0.97
CA VAL A 250 -18.45 17.99 -1.28
C VAL A 250 -18.07 16.96 -0.25
N LYS A 251 -18.17 17.28 1.05
CA LYS A 251 -17.85 16.36 2.15
C LYS A 251 -18.67 15.06 2.07
N SER A 252 -19.96 15.16 1.85
CA SER A 252 -20.85 14.00 1.74
C SER A 252 -20.55 13.16 0.49
N SER A 253 -20.14 13.80 -0.61
CA SER A 253 -19.72 13.12 -1.84
C SER A 253 -18.44 12.33 -1.64
N ILE A 254 -17.45 12.87 -0.92
CA ILE A 254 -16.21 12.16 -0.55
C ILE A 254 -16.54 10.92 0.30
N ILE A 255 -17.41 11.06 1.30
CA ILE A 255 -17.82 9.93 2.16
C ILE A 255 -18.52 8.84 1.33
N LYS A 256 -19.41 9.22 0.41
CA LYS A 256 -20.10 8.28 -0.48
C LYS A 256 -19.11 7.56 -1.40
N ALA A 257 -18.15 8.27 -1.97
CA ALA A 257 -17.12 7.68 -2.82
C ALA A 257 -16.26 6.65 -2.05
N ALA A 258 -15.81 6.97 -0.84
CA ALA A 258 -15.06 6.04 0.00
C ALA A 258 -15.89 4.79 0.35
N LYS A 259 -17.17 4.94 0.69
CA LYS A 259 -18.08 3.81 0.93
C LYS A 259 -18.27 2.94 -0.30
N ALA A 260 -18.39 3.52 -1.48
CA ALA A 260 -18.48 2.77 -2.73
C ALA A 260 -17.21 1.98 -3.02
N ALA A 261 -16.03 2.55 -2.75
CA ALA A 261 -14.75 1.87 -2.88
C ALA A 261 -14.62 0.69 -1.90
N ALA A 262 -15.07 0.84 -0.64
CA ALA A 262 -15.08 -0.23 0.34
C ALA A 262 -16.02 -1.38 -0.07
N ALA A 263 -17.23 -1.08 -0.53
CA ALA A 263 -18.17 -2.08 -1.04
C ALA A 263 -17.59 -2.82 -2.26
N ARG A 264 -16.93 -2.10 -3.17
CA ARG A 264 -16.29 -2.73 -4.34
C ARG A 264 -15.12 -3.63 -3.92
N SER A 265 -14.35 -3.25 -2.90
CA SER A 265 -13.28 -4.09 -2.35
C SER A 265 -13.83 -5.41 -1.78
N GLU A 266 -14.96 -5.37 -1.08
CA GLU A 266 -15.65 -6.55 -0.56
C GLU A 266 -16.16 -7.45 -1.68
N GLU A 267 -16.85 -6.88 -2.67
CA GLU A 267 -17.34 -7.58 -3.86
C GLU A 267 -16.20 -8.26 -4.64
N LEU A 268 -15.08 -7.57 -4.83
CA LEU A 268 -13.90 -8.16 -5.47
C LEU A 268 -13.35 -9.34 -4.66
N GLY A 269 -13.35 -9.25 -3.32
CA GLY A 269 -12.98 -10.35 -2.46
C GLY A 269 -13.88 -11.57 -2.63
N ASP A 270 -15.19 -11.34 -2.80
CA ASP A 270 -16.16 -12.42 -3.05
C ASP A 270 -16.02 -13.04 -4.44
N ILE A 271 -15.71 -12.23 -5.45
CA ILE A 271 -15.52 -12.71 -6.82
C ILE A 271 -14.21 -13.50 -6.97
N LEU A 272 -13.11 -12.91 -6.48
CA LEU A 272 -11.76 -13.46 -6.65
C LEU A 272 -11.44 -14.56 -5.65
N GLY A 273 -12.13 -14.61 -4.51
CA GLY A 273 -11.99 -15.65 -3.49
C GLY A 273 -12.77 -16.94 -3.79
N LYS A 274 -13.53 -17.01 -4.89
CA LYS A 274 -14.25 -18.23 -5.30
C LYS A 274 -13.28 -19.30 -5.81
N ASP A 275 -13.73 -20.56 -5.70
CA ASP A 275 -13.03 -21.74 -6.22
C ASP A 275 -13.08 -21.82 -7.74
#